data_7abd5f878ed7d39a4f7c34d9750f84e9
#
_entry.id   7abd5f878ed7d39a4f7c34d9750f84e9
#
_cell.length_a   1.000
_cell.length_b   1.000
_cell.length_c   1.000
_cell.angle_alpha   90.00
_cell.angle_beta   90.00
_cell.angle_gamma   90.00
#
_symmetry.space_group_name_H-M   'P 1'
#
loop_
_entity.id
_entity.type
_entity.pdbx_description
1 polymer ?
#
loop_
_entity_poly.entity_id
_entity_poly.type
_entity_poly.pdbx_seq_one_letter_code
_entity_poly.pdbx_strand_id
1 'polypeptide(L)'
;RWLLPRMHEFYAKHPEILVHIHSRIIREDVQSATQDMTAIICAGTGKWPGYISHKLLTEKLLVVASPAALPDYRCMSPANVAEHSLLNVVSRPGAWSDWFDRHGVDHRHMKSGPHFELTAHLIQAVSAGIGIGLIPQILVQDELHSGELVALFEPIESGRSYYLVYATRYQNLRPL
;
A
#
# COMPACT_ATOMS: atom_id res chain seq x y z
N ARG A 1 6.29 4.91 -6.25
CA ARG A 1 5.11 5.65 -6.64
C ARG A 1 4.95 6.94 -5.82
N TRP A 2 4.54 6.92 -4.54
CA TRP A 2 4.28 8.13 -3.75
C TRP A 2 5.51 9.01 -3.46
N LEU A 3 6.65 8.42 -3.09
CA LEU A 3 7.86 9.14 -2.70
C LEU A 3 8.58 9.77 -3.90
N LEU A 4 8.87 8.98 -4.94
CA LEU A 4 9.72 9.42 -6.04
C LEU A 4 9.26 10.70 -6.73
N PRO A 5 7.97 10.92 -7.02
CA PRO A 5 7.51 12.18 -7.62
C PRO A 5 7.79 13.42 -6.74
N ARG A 6 7.89 13.22 -5.41
CA ARG A 6 8.15 14.30 -4.44
C ARG A 6 9.62 14.58 -4.20
N MET A 7 10.50 13.67 -4.62
CA MET A 7 11.96 13.87 -4.48
C MET A 7 12.49 15.04 -5.30
N HIS A 8 11.79 15.47 -6.36
CA HIS A 8 12.18 16.64 -7.12
C HIS A 8 12.23 17.91 -6.23
N GLU A 9 11.20 18.11 -5.39
CA GLU A 9 11.18 19.28 -4.47
C GLU A 9 12.27 19.17 -3.40
N PHE A 10 12.56 17.96 -2.94
CA PHE A 10 13.63 17.70 -1.98
C PHE A 10 15.00 18.07 -2.58
N TYR A 11 15.33 17.57 -3.76
CA TYR A 11 16.60 17.87 -4.41
C TYR A 11 16.73 19.33 -4.84
N ALA A 12 15.63 20.02 -5.12
CA ALA A 12 15.65 21.46 -5.38
C ALA A 12 16.07 22.28 -4.14
N LYS A 13 15.72 21.80 -2.93
CA LYS A 13 16.05 22.45 -1.65
C LYS A 13 17.39 21.97 -1.06
N HIS A 14 17.79 20.76 -1.37
CA HIS A 14 18.95 20.07 -0.81
C HIS A 14 19.77 19.38 -1.91
N PRO A 15 20.34 20.14 -2.86
CA PRO A 15 21.10 19.58 -3.98
C PRO A 15 22.38 18.86 -3.56
N GLU A 16 22.88 19.16 -2.35
CA GLU A 16 24.06 18.54 -1.77
C GLU A 16 23.82 17.13 -1.20
N ILE A 17 22.52 16.73 -1.07
CA ILE A 17 22.18 15.45 -0.45
C ILE A 17 21.91 14.40 -1.53
N LEU A 18 22.69 13.35 -1.56
CA LEU A 18 22.48 12.20 -2.42
C LEU A 18 21.69 11.11 -1.67
N VAL A 19 20.48 10.79 -2.15
CA VAL A 19 19.63 9.76 -1.56
C VAL A 19 19.65 8.51 -2.42
N HIS A 20 20.09 7.38 -1.84
CA HIS A 20 19.97 6.06 -2.45
C HIS A 20 18.68 5.37 -1.97
N ILE A 21 17.81 5.00 -2.88
CA ILE A 21 16.50 4.40 -2.57
C ILE A 21 16.52 2.91 -2.90
N HIS A 22 16.24 2.09 -1.90
CA HIS A 22 16.13 0.64 -2.03
C HIS A 22 14.72 0.19 -1.66
N SER A 23 14.14 -0.70 -2.47
CA SER A 23 12.88 -1.37 -2.12
C SER A 23 13.18 -2.73 -1.52
N ARG A 24 12.62 -3.01 -0.35
CA ARG A 24 12.75 -4.32 0.32
C ARG A 24 11.38 -4.83 0.76
N ILE A 25 11.20 -6.13 0.68
CA ILE A 25 10.05 -6.81 1.27
C ILE A 25 10.40 -7.06 2.72
N ILE A 26 9.80 -6.28 3.62
CA ILE A 26 10.01 -6.43 5.06
C ILE A 26 9.06 -7.54 5.53
N ARG A 27 9.59 -8.74 5.71
CA ARG A 27 8.87 -9.90 6.30
C ARG A 27 9.13 -10.03 7.80
N GLU A 28 10.19 -9.39 8.30
CA GLU A 28 10.66 -9.43 9.67
C GLU A 28 10.64 -8.03 10.29
N ASP A 29 11.20 -7.90 11.49
CA ASP A 29 11.17 -6.64 12.20
C ASP A 29 11.94 -5.49 11.47
N VAL A 30 11.67 -4.26 11.90
CA VAL A 30 12.35 -3.05 11.41
C VAL A 30 13.86 -3.11 11.65
N GLN A 31 14.33 -3.85 12.66
CA GLN A 31 15.73 -3.94 13.02
C GLN A 31 16.55 -4.58 11.92
N SER A 32 16.10 -5.69 11.34
CA SER A 32 16.79 -6.34 10.22
C SER A 32 16.74 -5.48 8.95
N ALA A 33 15.64 -4.75 8.75
CA ALA A 33 15.48 -3.88 7.58
C ALA A 33 16.36 -2.63 7.60
N THR A 34 16.79 -2.16 8.79
CA THR A 34 17.58 -0.93 8.96
C THR A 34 19.06 -1.15 9.13
N GLN A 35 19.56 -2.40 9.09
CA GLN A 35 20.99 -2.69 9.32
C GLN A 35 21.92 -1.89 8.41
N ASP A 36 21.54 -1.74 7.13
CA ASP A 36 22.34 -1.05 6.11
C ASP A 36 21.67 0.23 5.60
N MET A 37 20.65 0.74 6.30
CA MET A 37 19.87 1.91 5.87
C MET A 37 19.84 2.98 6.94
N THR A 38 19.92 4.24 6.52
CA THR A 38 19.81 5.40 7.43
C THR A 38 18.37 5.55 7.92
N ALA A 39 17.40 5.38 7.03
CA ALA A 39 15.98 5.46 7.34
C ALA A 39 15.17 4.54 6.43
N ILE A 40 13.97 4.15 6.87
CA ILE A 40 13.00 3.39 6.08
C ILE A 40 11.63 4.06 6.11
N ILE A 41 10.87 3.85 5.04
CA ILE A 41 9.44 4.16 5.04
C ILE A 41 8.70 2.82 5.07
N CYS A 42 7.91 2.62 6.12
CA CYS A 42 7.13 1.39 6.29
C CYS A 42 5.73 1.66 6.85
N ALA A 43 4.81 0.74 6.62
CA ALA A 43 3.47 0.77 7.21
C ALA A 43 3.45 -0.03 8.52
N GLY A 44 2.81 0.54 9.55
CA GLY A 44 2.70 -0.12 10.85
C GLY A 44 1.91 0.70 11.86
N THR A 45 2.08 0.39 13.14
CA THR A 45 1.39 1.05 14.27
C THR A 45 2.18 2.22 14.86
N GLY A 46 3.40 2.47 14.40
CA GLY A 46 4.25 3.58 14.85
C GLY A 46 5.11 3.29 16.08
N LYS A 47 5.15 2.06 16.57
CA LYS A 47 5.89 1.68 17.78
C LYS A 47 7.00 0.68 17.44
N TRP A 48 8.25 1.13 17.42
CA TRP A 48 9.44 0.30 17.23
C TRP A 48 10.47 0.64 18.30
N PRO A 49 10.72 -0.25 19.27
CA PRO A 49 11.70 -0.03 20.33
C PRO A 49 13.10 0.28 19.75
N GLY A 50 13.74 1.34 20.25
CA GLY A 50 15.08 1.76 19.77
C GLY A 50 15.08 2.60 18.49
N TYR A 51 13.90 2.95 17.96
CA TYR A 51 13.75 3.75 16.75
C TYR A 51 12.90 5.00 17.01
N ILE A 52 13.17 6.02 16.21
CA ILE A 52 12.33 7.22 16.10
C ILE A 52 11.43 7.03 14.89
N SER A 53 10.15 7.32 15.05
CA SER A 53 9.16 7.19 13.99
C SER A 53 8.36 8.48 13.82
N HIS A 54 8.29 8.97 12.59
CA HIS A 54 7.46 10.11 12.22
C HIS A 54 6.32 9.63 11.33
N LYS A 55 5.09 9.86 11.79
CA LYS A 55 3.90 9.52 11.00
C LYS A 55 3.85 10.42 9.76
N LEU A 56 3.78 9.81 8.59
CA LEU A 56 3.64 10.50 7.31
C LEU A 56 2.17 10.62 6.90
N LEU A 57 1.43 9.52 6.95
CA LEU A 57 0.02 9.49 6.58
C LEU A 57 -0.68 8.23 7.10
N THR A 58 -2.00 8.31 7.27
CA THR A 58 -2.84 7.14 7.59
C THR A 58 -3.05 6.31 6.33
N GLU A 59 -2.90 4.98 6.43
CA GLU A 59 -3.17 4.09 5.32
C GLU A 59 -4.68 3.90 5.14
N LYS A 60 -5.17 4.22 3.95
CA LYS A 60 -6.53 3.90 3.50
C LYS A 60 -6.45 2.88 2.38
N LEU A 61 -7.23 1.81 2.48
CA LEU A 61 -7.35 0.77 1.47
C LEU A 61 -8.57 1.03 0.60
N LEU A 62 -8.41 0.80 -0.68
CA LEU A 62 -9.42 1.02 -1.70
C LEU A 62 -9.59 -0.27 -2.52
N VAL A 63 -10.83 -0.68 -2.72
CA VAL A 63 -11.16 -1.77 -3.66
C VAL A 63 -11.17 -1.18 -5.06
N VAL A 64 -10.32 -1.70 -5.94
CA VAL A 64 -10.15 -1.22 -7.31
C VAL A 64 -10.25 -2.33 -8.33
N ALA A 65 -10.75 -1.99 -9.51
CA ALA A 65 -10.84 -2.88 -10.65
C ALA A 65 -10.55 -2.14 -11.96
N SER A 66 -10.22 -2.88 -13.01
CA SER A 66 -10.20 -2.35 -14.38
C SER A 66 -11.64 -2.23 -14.90
N PRO A 67 -12.11 -1.04 -15.33
CA PRO A 67 -13.45 -0.87 -15.86
C PRO A 67 -13.66 -1.65 -17.16
N ALA A 68 -12.59 -1.94 -17.92
CA ALA A 68 -12.67 -2.77 -19.12
C ALA A 68 -12.96 -4.24 -18.81
N ALA A 69 -12.46 -4.74 -17.67
CA ALA A 69 -12.68 -6.12 -17.23
C ALA A 69 -13.95 -6.29 -16.40
N LEU A 70 -14.49 -5.19 -15.85
CA LEU A 70 -15.68 -5.18 -14.99
C LEU A 70 -16.64 -4.06 -15.43
N PRO A 71 -17.36 -4.22 -16.55
CA PRO A 71 -18.24 -3.17 -17.10
C PRO A 71 -19.33 -2.71 -16.12
N ASP A 72 -19.87 -3.64 -15.32
CA ASP A 72 -20.95 -3.39 -14.36
C ASP A 72 -20.46 -2.92 -12.98
N TYR A 73 -19.23 -2.41 -12.88
CA TYR A 73 -18.59 -2.02 -11.62
C TYR A 73 -19.44 -1.06 -10.77
N ARG A 74 -20.27 -0.24 -11.38
CA ARG A 74 -21.14 0.73 -10.69
C ARG A 74 -22.27 0.10 -9.89
N CYS A 75 -22.62 -1.14 -10.19
CA CYS A 75 -23.70 -1.89 -9.52
C CYS A 75 -23.15 -2.93 -8.54
N MET A 76 -21.83 -2.89 -8.24
CA MET A 76 -21.18 -3.87 -7.36
C MET A 76 -21.63 -3.67 -5.91
N SER A 77 -22.08 -4.77 -5.30
CA SER A 77 -22.23 -4.86 -3.85
C SER A 77 -21.03 -5.54 -3.22
N PRO A 78 -20.76 -5.35 -1.91
CA PRO A 78 -19.70 -6.08 -1.24
C PRO A 78 -19.81 -7.61 -1.39
N ALA A 79 -21.00 -8.17 -1.42
CA ALA A 79 -21.22 -9.60 -1.65
C ALA A 79 -20.78 -10.05 -3.05
N ASN A 80 -21.05 -9.23 -4.08
CA ASN A 80 -20.62 -9.56 -5.45
C ASN A 80 -19.10 -9.58 -5.58
N VAL A 81 -18.36 -8.75 -4.82
CA VAL A 81 -16.88 -8.74 -4.84
C VAL A 81 -16.32 -10.13 -4.50
N ALA A 82 -16.95 -10.87 -3.56
CA ALA A 82 -16.49 -12.20 -3.16
C ALA A 82 -16.54 -13.25 -4.30
N GLU A 83 -17.33 -13.00 -5.35
CA GLU A 83 -17.48 -13.88 -6.51
C GLU A 83 -16.36 -13.70 -7.54
N HIS A 84 -15.58 -12.62 -7.43
CA HIS A 84 -14.48 -12.32 -8.34
C HIS A 84 -13.14 -12.84 -7.84
N SER A 85 -12.14 -12.91 -8.73
CA SER A 85 -10.76 -13.23 -8.38
C SER A 85 -10.18 -12.10 -7.53
N LEU A 86 -9.93 -12.35 -6.23
CA LEU A 86 -9.39 -11.38 -5.28
C LEU A 86 -7.88 -11.46 -5.22
N LEU A 87 -7.22 -10.45 -5.74
CA LEU A 87 -5.76 -10.39 -5.79
C LEU A 87 -5.19 -10.02 -4.42
N ASN A 88 -4.14 -10.71 -4.00
CA ASN A 88 -3.56 -10.59 -2.68
C ASN A 88 -2.12 -10.07 -2.74
N VAL A 89 -1.70 -9.32 -1.71
CA VAL A 89 -0.30 -8.94 -1.51
C VAL A 89 0.22 -9.51 -0.20
N VAL A 90 1.41 -10.09 -0.25
CA VAL A 90 2.03 -10.79 0.90
C VAL A 90 2.18 -9.88 2.14
N SER A 91 2.38 -8.58 1.95
CA SER A 91 2.52 -7.61 3.04
C SER A 91 1.23 -7.30 3.81
N ARG A 92 0.07 -7.77 3.33
CA ARG A 92 -1.26 -7.55 3.95
C ARG A 92 -2.09 -8.84 3.96
N PRO A 93 -1.62 -9.87 4.67
CA PRO A 93 -2.39 -11.09 4.84
C PRO A 93 -3.71 -10.75 5.58
N GLY A 94 -4.81 -11.33 5.16
CA GLY A 94 -6.11 -11.12 5.80
C GLY A 94 -6.83 -9.81 5.43
N ALA A 95 -6.23 -8.92 4.61
CA ALA A 95 -6.85 -7.64 4.27
C ALA A 95 -8.26 -7.79 3.66
N TRP A 96 -8.49 -8.79 2.82
CA TRP A 96 -9.80 -9.08 2.26
C TRP A 96 -10.79 -9.57 3.32
N SER A 97 -10.38 -10.46 4.23
CA SER A 97 -11.23 -10.91 5.33
C SER A 97 -11.68 -9.74 6.20
N ASP A 98 -10.74 -8.88 6.59
CA ASP A 98 -11.03 -7.67 7.38
C ASP A 98 -11.98 -6.72 6.63
N TRP A 99 -11.84 -6.61 5.30
CA TRP A 99 -12.70 -5.78 4.48
C TRP A 99 -14.13 -6.33 4.42
N PHE A 100 -14.31 -7.64 4.20
CA PHE A 100 -15.61 -8.28 4.19
C PHE A 100 -16.30 -8.24 5.55
N ASP A 101 -15.57 -8.48 6.64
CA ASP A 101 -16.09 -8.40 8.00
C ASP A 101 -16.69 -7.03 8.31
N ARG A 102 -16.00 -5.95 7.87
CA ARG A 102 -16.51 -4.57 8.01
C ARG A 102 -17.80 -4.30 7.23
N HIS A 103 -18.04 -5.06 6.16
CA HIS A 103 -19.25 -4.93 5.35
C HIS A 103 -20.32 -5.98 5.71
N GLY A 104 -20.09 -6.79 6.76
CA GLY A 104 -21.02 -7.83 7.20
C GLY A 104 -21.25 -8.94 6.17
N VAL A 105 -20.24 -9.20 5.32
CA VAL A 105 -20.30 -10.21 4.27
C VAL A 105 -19.54 -11.47 4.68
N ASP A 106 -20.18 -12.63 4.55
CA ASP A 106 -19.52 -13.91 4.74
C ASP A 106 -18.50 -14.15 3.63
N HIS A 107 -17.24 -14.24 4.03
CA HIS A 107 -16.11 -14.38 3.11
C HIS A 107 -15.52 -15.80 3.08
N ARG A 108 -16.15 -16.79 3.75
CA ARG A 108 -15.64 -18.18 3.78
C ARG A 108 -15.51 -18.82 2.40
N HIS A 109 -16.25 -18.34 1.43
CA HIS A 109 -16.27 -18.84 0.06
C HIS A 109 -15.68 -17.83 -0.95
N MET A 110 -14.97 -16.79 -0.48
CA MET A 110 -14.33 -15.82 -1.36
C MET A 110 -13.34 -16.50 -2.31
N LYS A 111 -13.31 -16.08 -3.56
CA LYS A 111 -12.37 -16.58 -4.57
C LYS A 111 -11.01 -15.94 -4.38
N SER A 112 -10.12 -16.60 -3.63
CA SER A 112 -8.72 -16.16 -3.52
C SER A 112 -8.03 -16.30 -4.87
N GLY A 113 -7.56 -15.15 -5.38
CA GLY A 113 -6.78 -15.05 -6.61
C GLY A 113 -5.27 -15.13 -6.37
N PRO A 114 -4.47 -14.78 -7.39
CA PRO A 114 -3.02 -14.73 -7.29
C PRO A 114 -2.49 -13.88 -6.14
N HIS A 115 -1.33 -14.28 -5.60
CA HIS A 115 -0.59 -13.58 -4.57
C HIS A 115 0.63 -12.88 -5.15
N PHE A 116 0.84 -11.62 -4.79
CA PHE A 116 1.96 -10.82 -5.25
C PHE A 116 2.85 -10.42 -4.06
N GLU A 117 4.15 -10.41 -4.26
CA GLU A 117 5.08 -9.90 -3.25
C GLU A 117 5.08 -8.37 -3.22
N LEU A 118 4.95 -7.73 -4.38
CA LEU A 118 4.98 -6.28 -4.53
C LEU A 118 3.60 -5.74 -4.88
N THR A 119 3.16 -4.69 -4.17
CA THR A 119 1.92 -3.97 -4.49
C THR A 119 1.93 -3.40 -5.92
N ALA A 120 3.10 -3.03 -6.45
CA ALA A 120 3.22 -2.56 -7.83
C ALA A 120 2.79 -3.61 -8.86
N HIS A 121 3.16 -4.88 -8.66
CA HIS A 121 2.75 -5.97 -9.53
C HIS A 121 1.25 -6.27 -9.38
N LEU A 122 0.72 -6.19 -8.16
CA LEU A 122 -0.72 -6.32 -7.92
C LEU A 122 -1.51 -5.23 -8.68
N ILE A 123 -1.04 -3.98 -8.65
CA ILE A 123 -1.67 -2.88 -9.42
C ILE A 123 -1.68 -3.20 -10.91
N GLN A 124 -0.55 -3.63 -11.48
CA GLN A 124 -0.47 -4.01 -12.89
C GLN A 124 -1.41 -5.17 -13.24
N ALA A 125 -1.54 -6.15 -12.35
CA ALA A 125 -2.45 -7.27 -12.54
C ALA A 125 -3.92 -6.84 -12.54
N VAL A 126 -4.32 -5.90 -11.66
CA VAL A 126 -5.67 -5.31 -11.68
C VAL A 126 -5.89 -4.52 -12.95
N SER A 127 -4.94 -3.69 -13.37
CA SER A 127 -5.01 -2.94 -14.64
C SER A 127 -5.17 -3.87 -15.86
N ALA A 128 -4.48 -5.01 -15.84
CA ALA A 128 -4.63 -6.06 -16.86
C ALA A 128 -5.95 -6.86 -16.76
N GLY A 129 -6.81 -6.57 -15.79
CA GLY A 129 -8.11 -7.23 -15.66
C GLY A 129 -8.05 -8.65 -15.07
N ILE A 130 -6.95 -9.04 -14.40
CA ILE A 130 -6.80 -10.37 -13.81
C ILE A 130 -7.74 -10.60 -12.63
N GLY A 131 -8.14 -9.51 -11.94
CA GLY A 131 -9.06 -9.57 -10.81
C GLY A 131 -9.24 -8.22 -10.12
N ILE A 132 -9.82 -8.24 -8.93
CA ILE A 132 -10.08 -7.08 -8.08
C ILE A 132 -8.96 -6.97 -7.03
N GLY A 133 -8.46 -5.75 -6.80
CA GLY A 133 -7.41 -5.47 -5.82
C GLY A 133 -7.90 -4.64 -4.64
N LEU A 134 -7.41 -4.95 -3.43
CA LEU A 134 -7.55 -4.12 -2.24
C LEU A 134 -6.19 -3.46 -1.97
N ILE A 135 -6.07 -2.18 -2.31
CA ILE A 135 -4.79 -1.50 -2.49
C ILE A 135 -4.76 -0.19 -1.70
N PRO A 136 -3.62 0.20 -1.12
CA PRO A 136 -3.49 1.53 -0.53
C PRO A 136 -3.80 2.62 -1.55
N GLN A 137 -4.80 3.45 -1.25
CA GLN A 137 -5.31 4.51 -2.13
C GLN A 137 -4.19 5.40 -2.69
N ILE A 138 -3.20 5.72 -1.84
CA ILE A 138 -2.07 6.58 -2.21
C ILE A 138 -1.19 5.99 -3.34
N LEU A 139 -1.25 4.69 -3.58
CA LEU A 139 -0.42 4.01 -4.59
C LEU A 139 -1.10 3.86 -5.95
N VAL A 140 -2.39 4.20 -6.06
CA VAL A 140 -3.21 4.06 -7.29
C VAL A 140 -3.83 5.37 -7.75
N GLN A 141 -3.34 6.51 -7.25
CA GLN A 141 -3.91 7.82 -7.59
C GLN A 141 -3.81 8.14 -9.08
N ASP A 142 -2.72 7.76 -9.71
CA ASP A 142 -2.49 8.02 -11.14
C ASP A 142 -3.45 7.18 -12.00
N GLU A 143 -3.63 5.90 -11.69
CA GLU A 143 -4.56 5.00 -12.36
C GLU A 143 -6.02 5.39 -12.18
N LEU A 144 -6.38 5.90 -10.99
CA LEU A 144 -7.73 6.43 -10.73
C LEU A 144 -7.97 7.73 -11.51
N HIS A 145 -6.97 8.61 -11.56
CA HIS A 145 -7.08 9.88 -12.28
C HIS A 145 -7.17 9.68 -13.80
N SER A 146 -6.41 8.74 -14.34
CA SER A 146 -6.45 8.40 -15.77
C SER A 146 -7.68 7.58 -16.18
N GLY A 147 -8.41 7.00 -15.21
CA GLY A 147 -9.53 6.08 -15.46
C GLY A 147 -9.09 4.67 -15.85
N GLU A 148 -7.81 4.34 -15.77
CA GLU A 148 -7.29 2.98 -15.98
C GLU A 148 -7.83 2.02 -14.92
N LEU A 149 -7.96 2.50 -13.68
CA LEU A 149 -8.65 1.82 -12.59
C LEU A 149 -9.82 2.65 -12.07
N VAL A 150 -10.82 1.96 -11.54
CA VAL A 150 -11.96 2.57 -10.86
C VAL A 150 -12.05 2.07 -9.42
N ALA A 151 -12.48 2.96 -8.54
CA ALA A 151 -12.84 2.62 -7.17
C ALA A 151 -14.24 2.01 -7.14
N LEU A 152 -14.39 0.86 -6.49
CA LEU A 152 -15.69 0.20 -6.35
C LEU A 152 -16.46 0.67 -5.12
N PHE A 153 -15.75 1.11 -4.09
CA PHE A 153 -16.31 1.55 -2.80
C PHE A 153 -15.49 2.70 -2.23
N GLU A 154 -16.04 3.35 -1.21
CA GLU A 154 -15.28 4.34 -0.43
C GLU A 154 -14.07 3.69 0.27
N PRO A 155 -12.95 4.43 0.39
CA PRO A 155 -11.76 3.91 1.04
C PRO A 155 -11.97 3.69 2.53
N ILE A 156 -11.42 2.60 3.06
CA ILE A 156 -11.45 2.28 4.48
C ILE A 156 -10.08 2.44 5.14
N GLU A 157 -10.02 2.90 6.39
CA GLU A 157 -8.78 2.90 7.16
C GLU A 157 -8.35 1.48 7.51
N SER A 158 -7.08 1.14 7.24
CA SER A 158 -6.54 -0.20 7.53
C SER A 158 -6.16 -0.41 9.00
N GLY A 159 -6.22 0.65 9.82
CA GLY A 159 -5.65 0.63 11.18
C GLY A 159 -4.13 0.84 11.22
N ARG A 160 -3.48 0.96 10.07
CA ARG A 160 -2.04 1.21 9.92
C ARG A 160 -1.79 2.63 9.40
N SER A 161 -0.55 3.09 9.55
CA SER A 161 -0.09 4.35 8.96
C SER A 161 1.30 4.16 8.38
N TYR A 162 1.67 5.00 7.43
CA TYR A 162 3.05 5.05 6.93
C TYR A 162 3.89 5.94 7.83
N TYR A 163 5.10 5.49 8.13
CA TYR A 163 6.06 6.18 8.98
C TYR A 163 7.42 6.25 8.29
N LEU A 164 8.11 7.35 8.49
CA LEU A 164 9.55 7.44 8.34
C LEU A 164 10.16 6.96 9.66
N VAL A 165 11.02 5.94 9.61
CA VAL A 165 11.60 5.29 10.79
C VAL A 165 13.11 5.24 10.63
N TYR A 166 13.85 5.62 11.68
CA TYR A 166 15.31 5.55 11.73
C TYR A 166 15.80 5.25 13.15
N ALA A 167 17.00 4.65 13.25
CA ALA A 167 17.58 4.33 14.55
C ALA A 167 17.93 5.60 15.33
N THR A 168 17.76 5.59 16.65
CA THR A 168 18.01 6.75 17.54
C THR A 168 19.43 7.32 17.38
N ARG A 169 20.42 6.49 17.03
CA ARG A 169 21.81 6.92 16.74
C ARG A 169 21.93 7.92 15.59
N TYR A 170 20.92 8.02 14.73
CA TYR A 170 20.88 8.92 13.58
C TYR A 170 20.11 10.22 13.83
N GLN A 171 19.57 10.42 15.05
CA GLN A 171 18.74 11.57 15.39
C GLN A 171 19.42 12.94 15.12
N ASN A 172 20.74 13.00 15.25
CA ASN A 172 21.52 14.23 15.08
C ASN A 172 22.18 14.35 13.70
N LEU A 173 21.92 13.43 12.79
CA LEU A 173 22.41 13.56 11.43
C LEU A 173 21.62 14.63 10.70
N ARG A 174 22.30 15.67 10.20
CA ARG A 174 21.78 16.45 9.09
C ARG A 174 21.88 15.53 7.86
N PRO A 175 20.81 15.22 7.24
CA PRO A 175 19.55 15.91 6.93
C PRO A 175 18.26 15.19 7.40
N LEU A 176 18.25 14.56 8.54
CA LEU A 176 17.05 13.86 9.03
C LEU A 176 16.17 14.80 9.88
#